data_4005a10a4453efd20648dcdb284dbd86
#
_entry.id   4005a10a4453efd20648dcdb284dbd86
#
_cell.length_a   1.000
_cell.length_b   1.000
_cell.length_c   1.000
_cell.angle_alpha   90.00
_cell.angle_beta   90.00
_cell.angle_gamma   90.00
#
_symmetry.space_group_name_H-M   'P 1'
#
loop_
_entity.id
_entity.type
_entity.pdbx_description
1 polymer ?
#
loop_
_entity_poly.entity_id
_entity_poly.type
_entity_poly.pdbx_seq_one_letter_code
_entity_poly.pdbx_strand_id
1 'polypeptide(L)'
;FRNEARVELAETTGKLNALTENAVGLADKVAKSQIKSPVRGRVQRLLANTVGGVVQPGKDIVEIVPLDDTLVLEARVQPRDIAFIRPEQSAMVKFSAYDFSIYGGLDAKVENISPDTVVDEKGNAFYLVRVRTTKAGFTDKLPIIPGMTAEVDILTGNKSVLHYLLKPVLKVRDGALRER
;
A
#
# COMPACT_ATOMS: atom_id res chain seq x y z
N PHE A 1 26.68 -3.16 63.79
CA PHE A 1 25.87 -2.01 63.38
C PHE A 1 26.02 -1.66 61.85
N ARG A 2 27.22 -1.34 61.36
CA ARG A 2 27.43 -1.02 59.93
C ARG A 2 27.19 -2.19 58.99
N ASN A 3 27.52 -3.40 59.35
CA ASN A 3 27.31 -4.58 58.55
C ASN A 3 25.85 -5.03 58.55
N GLU A 4 25.16 -4.92 59.65
CA GLU A 4 23.71 -5.18 59.77
C GLU A 4 22.91 -4.22 58.86
N ALA A 5 23.22 -2.92 58.94
CA ALA A 5 22.57 -1.91 58.07
C ALA A 5 22.79 -2.18 56.56
N ARG A 6 23.96 -2.69 56.18
CA ARG A 6 24.27 -3.06 54.78
C ARG A 6 23.49 -4.30 54.33
N VAL A 7 23.34 -5.30 55.19
CA VAL A 7 22.53 -6.49 54.91
C VAL A 7 21.07 -6.14 54.77
N GLU A 8 20.54 -5.34 55.68
CA GLU A 8 19.16 -4.88 55.66
C GLU A 8 18.85 -4.03 54.39
N LEU A 9 19.82 -3.16 54.01
CA LEU A 9 19.72 -2.36 52.80
C LEU A 9 19.75 -3.25 51.52
N ALA A 10 20.61 -4.26 51.49
CA ALA A 10 20.66 -5.20 50.36
C ALA A 10 19.40 -6.01 50.27
N GLU A 11 18.85 -6.49 51.39
CA GLU A 11 17.60 -7.23 51.41
C GLU A 11 16.38 -6.40 50.97
N THR A 12 16.28 -5.17 51.50
CA THR A 12 15.20 -4.25 51.13
C THR A 12 15.31 -3.82 49.67
N THR A 13 16.50 -3.57 49.14
CA THR A 13 16.73 -3.27 47.73
C THR A 13 16.35 -4.48 46.83
N GLY A 14 16.68 -5.70 47.26
CA GLY A 14 16.29 -6.90 46.57
C GLY A 14 14.75 -7.07 46.50
N LYS A 15 14.08 -6.83 47.63
CA LYS A 15 12.60 -6.86 47.68
C LYS A 15 11.96 -5.78 46.78
N LEU A 16 12.53 -4.58 46.79
CA LEU A 16 12.07 -3.47 45.97
C LEU A 16 12.21 -3.78 44.48
N ASN A 17 13.35 -4.30 44.06
CA ASN A 17 13.58 -4.72 42.68
C ASN A 17 12.58 -5.80 42.23
N ALA A 18 12.38 -6.84 43.07
CA ALA A 18 11.43 -7.89 42.77
C ALA A 18 9.97 -7.37 42.64
N LEU A 19 9.58 -6.45 43.55
CA LEU A 19 8.26 -5.80 43.46
C LEU A 19 8.12 -4.94 42.22
N THR A 20 9.17 -4.22 41.83
CA THR A 20 9.16 -3.38 40.63
C THR A 20 9.03 -4.24 39.35
N GLU A 21 9.78 -5.32 39.25
CA GLU A 21 9.67 -6.27 38.14
C GLU A 21 8.28 -6.91 38.04
N ASN A 22 7.72 -7.33 39.18
CA ASN A 22 6.37 -7.83 39.22
C ASN A 22 5.31 -6.77 38.80
N ALA A 23 5.50 -5.53 39.25
CA ALA A 23 4.59 -4.44 38.87
C ALA A 23 4.63 -4.15 37.36
N VAL A 24 5.82 -4.17 36.74
CA VAL A 24 5.99 -4.04 35.28
C VAL A 24 5.29 -5.19 34.56
N GLY A 25 5.47 -6.44 35.01
CA GLY A 25 4.83 -7.59 34.41
C GLY A 25 3.29 -7.57 34.51
N LEU A 26 2.76 -7.08 35.63
CA LEU A 26 1.29 -6.90 35.80
C LEU A 26 0.76 -5.75 34.95
N ALA A 27 1.49 -4.63 34.86
CA ALA A 27 1.11 -3.51 34.02
C ALA A 27 1.07 -3.92 32.52
N ASP A 28 2.03 -4.71 32.05
CA ASP A 28 2.06 -5.23 30.69
C ASP A 28 0.85 -6.16 30.41
N LYS A 29 0.48 -7.02 31.37
CA LYS A 29 -0.72 -7.86 31.25
C LYS A 29 -2.00 -7.02 31.15
N VAL A 30 -2.13 -5.96 31.95
CA VAL A 30 -3.27 -5.04 31.90
C VAL A 30 -3.30 -4.29 30.58
N ALA A 31 -2.16 -3.80 30.10
CA ALA A 31 -2.08 -3.11 28.82
C ALA A 31 -2.47 -4.02 27.64
N LYS A 32 -2.07 -5.28 27.66
CA LYS A 32 -2.44 -6.29 26.65
C LYS A 32 -3.88 -6.78 26.75
N SER A 33 -4.58 -6.52 27.84
CA SER A 33 -6.02 -6.85 27.96
C SER A 33 -6.92 -5.94 27.12
N GLN A 34 -6.43 -4.75 26.71
CA GLN A 34 -7.11 -3.82 25.83
C GLN A 34 -6.47 -3.82 24.46
N ILE A 35 -7.09 -4.48 23.49
CA ILE A 35 -6.65 -4.48 22.11
C ILE A 35 -7.18 -3.23 21.42
N LYS A 36 -6.27 -2.35 20.99
CA LYS A 36 -6.59 -1.11 20.29
C LYS A 36 -6.18 -1.23 18.83
N SER A 37 -6.98 -0.63 17.94
CA SER A 37 -6.61 -0.53 16.52
C SER A 37 -5.35 0.33 16.36
N PRO A 38 -4.33 -0.14 15.63
CA PRO A 38 -3.13 0.65 15.33
C PRO A 38 -3.39 1.73 14.27
N VAL A 39 -4.48 1.61 13.50
CA VAL A 39 -4.82 2.50 12.38
C VAL A 39 -6.27 2.96 12.47
N ARG A 40 -6.56 4.12 11.91
CA ARG A 40 -7.94 4.59 11.68
C ARG A 40 -8.48 3.87 10.46
N GLY A 41 -9.63 3.21 10.59
CA GLY A 41 -10.17 2.43 9.49
C GLY A 41 -11.61 1.98 9.73
N ARG A 42 -12.15 1.27 8.75
CA ARG A 42 -13.46 0.61 8.83
C ARG A 42 -13.24 -0.87 9.14
N VAL A 43 -13.96 -1.39 10.13
CA VAL A 43 -13.97 -2.83 10.42
C VAL A 43 -14.61 -3.56 9.23
N GLN A 44 -13.88 -4.45 8.61
CA GLN A 44 -14.35 -5.29 7.51
C GLN A 44 -14.96 -6.58 8.06
N ARG A 45 -14.24 -7.24 8.97
CA ARG A 45 -14.66 -8.51 9.55
C ARG A 45 -14.21 -8.62 11.00
N LEU A 46 -15.10 -9.14 11.83
CA LEU A 46 -14.79 -9.55 13.20
C LEU A 46 -14.64 -11.07 13.21
N LEU A 47 -13.42 -11.55 13.45
CA LEU A 47 -13.11 -12.98 13.44
C LEU A 47 -13.38 -13.63 14.81
N ALA A 48 -13.19 -12.86 15.89
CA ALA A 48 -13.52 -13.27 17.25
C ALA A 48 -14.82 -12.58 17.69
N ASN A 49 -15.97 -13.23 17.54
CA ASN A 49 -17.29 -12.70 17.82
C ASN A 49 -17.96 -13.32 19.06
N THR A 50 -17.27 -14.22 19.76
CA THR A 50 -17.83 -14.93 20.94
C THR A 50 -17.35 -14.27 22.22
N VAL A 51 -18.28 -13.75 23.02
CA VAL A 51 -17.99 -13.22 24.35
C VAL A 51 -17.55 -14.38 25.27
N GLY A 52 -16.43 -14.20 25.99
CA GLY A 52 -15.84 -15.26 26.81
C GLY A 52 -15.00 -16.28 26.04
N GLY A 53 -14.86 -16.10 24.74
CA GLY A 53 -13.99 -16.95 23.92
C GLY A 53 -12.51 -16.70 24.20
N VAL A 54 -11.68 -17.74 24.08
CA VAL A 54 -10.22 -17.63 24.20
C VAL A 54 -9.62 -17.44 22.80
N VAL A 55 -8.87 -16.37 22.62
CA VAL A 55 -8.12 -16.11 21.40
C VAL A 55 -6.71 -16.65 21.57
N GLN A 56 -6.26 -17.50 20.64
CA GLN A 56 -4.90 -18.00 20.66
C GLN A 56 -3.91 -16.93 20.21
N PRO A 57 -2.69 -16.89 20.76
CA PRO A 57 -1.64 -16.00 20.29
C PRO A 57 -1.38 -16.18 18.79
N GLY A 58 -1.27 -15.06 18.07
CA GLY A 58 -1.02 -15.06 16.63
C GLY A 58 -2.26 -15.24 15.75
N LYS A 59 -3.48 -15.35 16.30
CA LYS A 59 -4.71 -15.33 15.51
C LYS A 59 -5.23 -13.92 15.31
N ASP A 60 -5.69 -13.65 14.10
CA ASP A 60 -6.34 -12.40 13.75
C ASP A 60 -7.69 -12.29 14.47
N ILE A 61 -7.96 -11.12 15.07
CA ILE A 61 -9.17 -10.85 15.83
C ILE A 61 -10.14 -10.00 15.01
N VAL A 62 -9.62 -8.99 14.35
CA VAL A 62 -10.38 -8.01 13.57
C VAL A 62 -9.61 -7.68 12.30
N GLU A 63 -10.30 -7.64 11.19
CA GLU A 63 -9.78 -7.15 9.92
C GLU A 63 -10.26 -5.70 9.72
N ILE A 64 -9.30 -4.78 9.60
CA ILE A 64 -9.57 -3.35 9.48
C ILE A 64 -9.01 -2.86 8.15
N VAL A 65 -9.87 -2.25 7.34
CA VAL A 65 -9.45 -1.53 6.14
C VAL A 65 -9.10 -0.11 6.55
N PRO A 66 -7.83 0.31 6.42
CA PRO A 66 -7.43 1.66 6.74
C PRO A 66 -8.15 2.69 5.85
N LEU A 67 -8.48 3.84 6.40
CA LEU A 67 -9.02 4.98 5.67
C LEU A 67 -7.85 5.93 5.41
N ASP A 68 -7.08 5.62 4.38
CA ASP A 68 -6.00 6.48 3.94
C ASP A 68 -6.53 7.60 3.04
N ASP A 69 -5.87 8.76 3.09
CA ASP A 69 -6.21 9.90 2.24
C ASP A 69 -5.78 9.71 0.76
N THR A 70 -5.16 8.58 0.45
CA THR A 70 -4.68 8.21 -0.89
C THR A 70 -5.05 6.77 -1.22
N LEU A 71 -5.28 6.51 -2.49
CA LEU A 71 -5.59 5.18 -3.00
C LEU A 71 -4.37 4.60 -3.70
N VAL A 72 -4.14 3.31 -3.50
CA VAL A 72 -3.14 2.55 -4.25
C VAL A 72 -3.87 1.60 -5.20
N LEU A 73 -3.54 1.72 -6.48
CA LEU A 73 -4.07 0.88 -7.54
C LEU A 73 -2.97 -0.01 -8.08
N GLU A 74 -3.31 -1.23 -8.42
CA GLU A 74 -2.43 -2.16 -9.12
C GLU A 74 -2.85 -2.24 -10.58
N ALA A 75 -2.03 -1.65 -11.45
CA ALA A 75 -2.22 -1.70 -12.91
C ALA A 75 -1.41 -2.86 -13.52
N ARG A 76 -2.02 -3.56 -14.48
CA ARG A 76 -1.37 -4.63 -15.24
C ARG A 76 -0.82 -4.05 -16.53
N VAL A 77 0.49 -4.08 -16.71
CA VAL A 77 1.17 -3.52 -17.88
C VAL A 77 1.82 -4.64 -18.70
N GLN A 78 1.64 -4.57 -20.02
CA GLN A 78 2.24 -5.56 -20.91
C GLN A 78 3.78 -5.41 -20.96
N PRO A 79 4.54 -6.51 -21.13
CA PRO A 79 6.00 -6.47 -21.17
C PRO A 79 6.59 -5.53 -22.23
N ARG A 80 5.89 -5.33 -23.35
CA ARG A 80 6.32 -4.42 -24.41
C ARG A 80 6.29 -2.94 -24.02
N ASP A 81 5.44 -2.56 -23.05
CA ASP A 81 5.19 -1.17 -22.66
C ASP A 81 5.97 -0.77 -21.41
N ILE A 82 6.50 -1.76 -20.66
CA ILE A 82 7.17 -1.51 -19.37
C ILE A 82 8.46 -0.69 -19.52
N ALA A 83 9.15 -0.78 -20.67
CA ALA A 83 10.38 -0.04 -20.93
C ALA A 83 10.22 1.49 -20.87
N PHE A 84 9.00 1.98 -21.03
CA PHE A 84 8.68 3.40 -21.04
C PHE A 84 8.16 3.92 -19.70
N ILE A 85 7.95 3.03 -18.72
CA ILE A 85 7.41 3.39 -17.41
C ILE A 85 8.55 3.51 -16.40
N ARG A 86 8.50 4.57 -15.60
CA ARG A 86 9.47 4.85 -14.54
C ARG A 86 8.75 5.21 -13.24
N PRO A 87 9.35 4.95 -12.07
CA PRO A 87 8.87 5.46 -10.80
C PRO A 87 8.72 7.00 -10.85
N GLU A 88 7.81 7.54 -10.06
CA GLU A 88 7.46 8.97 -9.95
C GLU A 88 6.81 9.57 -11.21
N GLN A 89 6.55 8.80 -12.23
CA GLN A 89 5.90 9.25 -13.46
C GLN A 89 4.43 9.61 -13.18
N SER A 90 3.98 10.71 -13.76
CA SER A 90 2.59 11.15 -13.64
C SER A 90 1.65 10.18 -14.35
N ALA A 91 0.54 9.89 -13.70
CA ALA A 91 -0.52 9.04 -14.24
C ALA A 91 -1.88 9.67 -13.96
N MET A 92 -2.88 9.30 -14.73
CA MET A 92 -4.27 9.65 -14.53
C MET A 92 -5.10 8.38 -14.36
N VAL A 93 -5.91 8.35 -13.31
CA VAL A 93 -6.75 7.21 -12.97
C VAL A 93 -8.21 7.54 -13.28
N LYS A 94 -8.84 6.73 -14.10
CA LYS A 94 -10.24 6.81 -14.50
C LYS A 94 -10.99 5.62 -13.93
N PHE A 95 -11.96 5.87 -13.06
CA PHE A 95 -12.74 4.78 -12.46
C PHE A 95 -13.93 4.42 -13.34
N SER A 96 -14.12 3.12 -13.58
CA SER A 96 -15.22 2.63 -14.44
C SER A 96 -16.60 2.93 -13.86
N ALA A 97 -16.70 3.12 -12.53
CA ALA A 97 -17.95 3.43 -11.85
C ALA A 97 -18.42 4.88 -12.06
N TYR A 98 -17.53 5.77 -12.53
CA TYR A 98 -17.81 7.19 -12.72
C TYR A 98 -17.54 7.60 -14.15
N ASP A 99 -18.44 8.39 -14.73
CA ASP A 99 -18.26 8.89 -16.09
C ASP A 99 -17.11 9.90 -16.13
N PHE A 100 -16.03 9.55 -16.85
CA PHE A 100 -14.85 10.38 -17.02
C PHE A 100 -15.18 11.76 -17.64
N SER A 101 -16.18 11.83 -18.51
CA SER A 101 -16.57 13.09 -19.18
C SER A 101 -17.15 14.11 -18.21
N ILE A 102 -17.74 13.64 -17.10
CA ILE A 102 -18.40 14.47 -16.08
C ILE A 102 -17.45 14.75 -14.90
N TYR A 103 -16.79 13.70 -14.41
CA TYR A 103 -16.02 13.75 -13.14
C TYR A 103 -14.51 13.87 -13.37
N GLY A 104 -14.03 13.65 -14.61
CA GLY A 104 -12.61 13.64 -14.92
C GLY A 104 -11.89 12.41 -14.38
N GLY A 105 -10.56 12.49 -14.30
CA GLY A 105 -9.70 11.49 -13.68
C GLY A 105 -9.02 12.03 -12.42
N LEU A 106 -8.52 11.12 -11.60
CA LEU A 106 -7.68 11.48 -10.46
C LEU A 106 -6.20 11.49 -10.86
N ASP A 107 -5.52 12.54 -10.48
CA ASP A 107 -4.07 12.62 -10.62
C ASP A 107 -3.41 11.60 -9.72
N ALA A 108 -2.43 10.92 -10.28
CA ALA A 108 -1.72 9.85 -9.60
C ALA A 108 -0.25 9.84 -10.02
N LYS A 109 0.56 9.08 -9.29
CA LYS A 109 1.97 8.84 -9.61
C LYS A 109 2.28 7.36 -9.54
N VAL A 110 3.18 6.93 -10.41
CA VAL A 110 3.74 5.57 -10.34
C VAL A 110 4.61 5.47 -9.10
N GLU A 111 4.23 4.62 -8.16
CA GLU A 111 4.96 4.42 -6.90
C GLU A 111 6.03 3.34 -7.05
N ASN A 112 5.62 2.20 -7.60
CA ASN A 112 6.52 1.05 -7.74
C ASN A 112 6.17 0.22 -8.97
N ILE A 113 7.19 -0.43 -9.52
CA ILE A 113 7.07 -1.36 -10.64
C ILE A 113 7.60 -2.70 -10.16
N SER A 114 6.85 -3.79 -10.38
CA SER A 114 7.31 -5.14 -10.06
C SER A 114 8.62 -5.44 -10.81
N PRO A 115 9.62 -6.03 -10.14
CA PRO A 115 10.89 -6.38 -10.79
C PRO A 115 10.74 -7.53 -11.80
N ASP A 116 9.67 -8.32 -11.68
CA ASP A 116 9.42 -9.48 -12.54
C ASP A 116 7.95 -9.53 -13.01
N THR A 117 7.71 -10.33 -14.03
CA THR A 117 6.37 -10.56 -14.57
C THR A 117 5.58 -11.56 -13.73
N VAL A 118 4.30 -11.29 -13.61
CA VAL A 118 3.31 -12.21 -13.04
C VAL A 118 2.51 -12.82 -14.19
N VAL A 119 2.22 -14.10 -14.10
CA VAL A 119 1.44 -14.83 -15.11
C VAL A 119 0.00 -14.96 -14.63
N ASP A 120 -0.96 -14.60 -15.48
CA ASP A 120 -2.39 -14.78 -15.24
C ASP A 120 -2.78 -16.27 -15.42
N GLU A 121 -3.94 -16.65 -14.92
CA GLU A 121 -4.53 -17.99 -15.10
C GLU A 121 -4.63 -18.43 -16.58
N LYS A 122 -4.66 -17.47 -17.49
CA LYS A 122 -4.68 -17.66 -18.95
C LYS A 122 -3.28 -17.78 -19.59
N GLY A 123 -2.21 -17.73 -18.80
CA GLY A 123 -0.83 -17.81 -19.28
C GLY A 123 -0.26 -16.49 -19.82
N ASN A 124 -0.96 -15.35 -19.67
CA ASN A 124 -0.44 -14.06 -20.11
C ASN A 124 0.49 -13.47 -19.05
N ALA A 125 1.70 -13.09 -19.44
CA ALA A 125 2.66 -12.41 -18.57
C ALA A 125 2.40 -10.89 -18.58
N PHE A 126 2.42 -10.25 -17.39
CA PHE A 126 2.29 -8.81 -17.21
C PHE A 126 3.11 -8.34 -16.02
N TYR A 127 3.48 -7.07 -16.02
CA TYR A 127 4.10 -6.40 -14.88
C TYR A 127 3.02 -5.77 -14.00
N LEU A 128 3.17 -5.89 -12.68
CA LEU A 128 2.35 -5.15 -11.72
C LEU A 128 2.99 -3.79 -11.45
N VAL A 129 2.25 -2.73 -11.75
CA VAL A 129 2.65 -1.35 -11.50
C VAL A 129 1.72 -0.77 -10.44
N ARG A 130 2.29 -0.33 -9.32
CA ARG A 130 1.54 0.36 -8.26
C ARG A 130 1.50 1.84 -8.55
N VAL A 131 0.29 2.37 -8.57
CA VAL A 131 0.03 3.78 -8.82
C VAL A 131 -0.73 4.35 -7.62
N ARG A 132 -0.20 5.42 -7.03
CA ARG A 132 -0.79 6.10 -5.88
C ARG A 132 -1.49 7.37 -6.34
N THR A 133 -2.74 7.54 -5.95
CA THR A 133 -3.49 8.77 -6.21
C THR A 133 -3.06 9.89 -5.25
N THR A 134 -3.19 11.13 -5.68
CA THR A 134 -2.94 12.30 -4.83
C THR A 134 -4.07 12.58 -3.85
N LYS A 135 -5.29 12.07 -4.15
CA LYS A 135 -6.50 12.26 -3.35
C LYS A 135 -7.26 10.95 -3.21
N ALA A 136 -8.02 10.80 -2.13
CA ALA A 136 -8.83 9.62 -1.85
C ALA A 136 -10.12 9.50 -2.70
N GLY A 137 -10.50 10.55 -3.42
CA GLY A 137 -11.73 10.57 -4.22
C GLY A 137 -11.92 11.88 -4.97
N PHE A 138 -12.99 11.94 -5.78
CA PHE A 138 -13.35 13.15 -6.53
C PHE A 138 -13.94 14.23 -5.64
N THR A 139 -14.82 13.84 -4.71
CA THR A 139 -15.50 14.73 -3.76
C THR A 139 -16.00 13.88 -2.60
N ASP A 140 -16.30 14.49 -1.43
CA ASP A 140 -16.85 13.81 -0.25
C ASP A 140 -18.12 13.00 -0.53
N LYS A 141 -18.87 13.37 -1.59
CA LYS A 141 -20.10 12.69 -2.01
C LYS A 141 -19.88 11.49 -2.94
N LEU A 142 -18.66 11.34 -3.47
CA LEU A 142 -18.28 10.30 -4.44
C LEU A 142 -17.08 9.50 -3.91
N PRO A 143 -17.28 8.69 -2.86
CA PRO A 143 -16.21 7.92 -2.28
C PRO A 143 -15.79 6.79 -3.23
N ILE A 144 -14.50 6.60 -3.39
CA ILE A 144 -13.95 5.45 -4.08
C ILE A 144 -13.83 4.32 -3.08
N ILE A 145 -14.42 3.18 -3.41
CA ILE A 145 -14.47 2.01 -2.55
C ILE A 145 -13.44 0.99 -3.02
N PRO A 146 -12.67 0.37 -2.12
CA PRO A 146 -11.77 -0.73 -2.49
C PRO A 146 -12.51 -1.82 -3.29
N GLY A 147 -11.86 -2.34 -4.34
CA GLY A 147 -12.46 -3.30 -5.27
C GLY A 147 -13.07 -2.68 -6.52
N MET A 148 -13.13 -1.36 -6.66
CA MET A 148 -13.50 -0.72 -7.91
C MET A 148 -12.42 -0.97 -8.97
N THR A 149 -12.87 -1.18 -10.23
CA THR A 149 -11.99 -1.24 -11.39
C THR A 149 -11.73 0.16 -11.93
N ALA A 150 -10.49 0.38 -12.37
CA ALA A 150 -10.07 1.63 -12.95
C ALA A 150 -9.14 1.40 -14.13
N GLU A 151 -9.13 2.35 -15.04
CA GLU A 151 -8.16 2.47 -16.12
C GLU A 151 -7.09 3.47 -15.72
N VAL A 152 -5.82 3.14 -15.97
CA VAL A 152 -4.69 3.98 -15.59
C VAL A 152 -3.93 4.40 -16.83
N ASP A 153 -3.94 5.71 -17.12
CA ASP A 153 -3.16 6.32 -18.19
C ASP A 153 -1.85 6.83 -17.63
N ILE A 154 -0.74 6.19 -17.98
CA ILE A 154 0.60 6.63 -17.56
C ILE A 154 1.19 7.53 -18.64
N LEU A 155 1.56 8.76 -18.24
CA LEU A 155 2.08 9.77 -19.15
C LEU A 155 3.57 9.48 -19.43
N THR A 156 3.88 8.87 -20.56
CA THR A 156 5.25 8.46 -20.93
C THR A 156 6.09 9.56 -21.62
N GLY A 157 5.59 10.78 -21.64
CA GLY A 157 6.28 11.96 -22.16
C GLY A 157 5.59 12.60 -23.38
N ASN A 158 6.06 13.78 -23.77
CA ASN A 158 5.56 14.55 -24.89
C ASN A 158 6.40 14.28 -26.14
N LYS A 159 5.75 13.92 -27.23
CA LYS A 159 6.40 13.86 -28.56
C LYS A 159 5.95 15.06 -29.38
N SER A 160 6.88 15.73 -30.06
CA SER A 160 6.50 16.82 -30.95
C SER A 160 5.71 16.31 -32.16
N VAL A 161 4.72 17.08 -32.61
CA VAL A 161 3.91 16.76 -33.78
C VAL A 161 4.78 16.54 -35.01
N LEU A 162 5.87 17.33 -35.13
CA LEU A 162 6.84 17.21 -36.22
C LEU A 162 7.52 15.84 -36.22
N HIS A 163 7.88 15.30 -35.06
CA HIS A 163 8.48 13.97 -34.95
C HIS A 163 7.49 12.87 -35.37
N TYR A 164 6.21 13.06 -35.07
CA TYR A 164 5.16 12.12 -35.48
C TYR A 164 4.97 12.09 -37.01
N LEU A 165 4.97 13.25 -37.66
CA LEU A 165 4.83 13.39 -39.11
C LEU A 165 6.08 12.89 -39.87
N LEU A 166 7.28 13.06 -39.32
CA LEU A 166 8.52 12.63 -39.95
C LEU A 166 8.85 11.14 -39.73
N LYS A 167 8.23 10.51 -38.72
CA LYS A 167 8.49 9.10 -38.37
C LYS A 167 8.34 8.10 -39.53
N PRO A 168 7.28 8.17 -40.39
CA PRO A 168 7.15 7.25 -41.53
C PRO A 168 8.25 7.48 -42.58
N VAL A 169 8.64 8.74 -42.81
CA VAL A 169 9.70 9.08 -43.80
C VAL A 169 11.06 8.59 -43.31
N LEU A 170 11.39 8.74 -42.04
CA LEU A 170 12.63 8.27 -41.44
C LEU A 170 12.70 6.72 -41.46
N LYS A 171 11.58 6.04 -41.20
CA LYS A 171 11.49 4.58 -41.22
C LYS A 171 11.71 4.00 -42.61
N VAL A 172 11.23 4.67 -43.65
CA VAL A 172 11.47 4.25 -45.07
C VAL A 172 12.94 4.44 -45.40
N ARG A 173 13.60 5.54 -45.01
CA ARG A 173 15.03 5.77 -45.22
C ARG A 173 15.90 4.73 -44.55
N ASP A 174 15.62 4.37 -43.31
CA ASP A 174 16.41 3.38 -42.55
C ASP A 174 16.15 1.96 -43.05
N GLY A 175 14.98 1.66 -43.64
CA GLY A 175 14.67 0.42 -44.32
C GLY A 175 15.39 0.29 -45.69
N ALA A 176 15.38 1.36 -46.48
CA ALA A 176 16.03 1.37 -47.83
C ALA A 176 17.56 1.27 -47.78
N LEU A 177 18.20 1.68 -46.68
CA LEU A 177 19.64 1.59 -46.49
C LEU A 177 20.12 0.24 -45.89
N ARG A 178 19.22 -0.68 -45.62
CA ARG A 178 19.49 -1.97 -44.95
C ARG A 178 19.17 -3.18 -45.79
N GLU A 179 19.04 -3.01 -47.11
CA GLU A 179 19.04 -4.17 -48.03
C GLU A 179 20.45 -4.72 -48.17
N ARG A 180 20.67 -5.77 -47.38
CA ARG A 180 21.70 -6.79 -47.61
C ARG A 180 21.21 -8.10 -47.08
#